data_54907af5abc9c3602cd010704c36b8d3
#
_entry.id   54907af5abc9c3602cd010704c36b8d3
#
_cell.length_a   1.000
_cell.length_b   1.000
_cell.length_c   1.000
_cell.angle_alpha   90.00
_cell.angle_beta   90.00
_cell.angle_gamma   90.00
#
_symmetry.space_group_name_H-M   'P 1'
#
loop_
_entity.id
_entity.type
_entity.pdbx_description
1 polymer ?
#
loop_
_entity_poly.entity_id
_entity_poly.type
_entity_poly.pdbx_seq_one_letter_code
_entity_poly.pdbx_strand_id
1 'polypeptide(L)'
;MPRLKNKDELIKAMNAEFSKLCRILDETPRELLQGDFKGALPNNSRDKNARDVLIHLYEWQLMLHNFITHNLEFKNGKFSPKAEISPFLPAPYNWRTYPQLNLELWQKHQNTSFESAFNSLKQSHESVFTLTQKLSDNELFDKKRFAFTGTTNLGSYVISSTCSHYVWAIKQLKSALKASKA
;
A
#
# COMPACT_ATOMS: atom_id res chain seq x y z
N MET A 1 9.06 -12.30 -2.63
CA MET A 1 10.11 -11.23 -2.69
C MET A 1 11.29 -11.65 -1.85
N PRO A 2 12.55 -11.37 -2.25
CA PRO A 2 13.70 -11.51 -1.36
C PRO A 2 13.55 -10.61 -0.14
N ARG A 3 14.16 -10.99 0.98
CA ARG A 3 14.12 -10.20 2.21
C ARG A 3 14.97 -8.95 2.05
N LEU A 4 14.34 -7.78 2.02
CA LEU A 4 15.01 -6.48 1.96
C LEU A 4 15.69 -6.21 3.31
N LYS A 5 16.96 -5.76 3.28
CA LYS A 5 17.83 -5.66 4.46
C LYS A 5 18.27 -4.24 4.79
N ASN A 6 18.14 -3.32 3.85
CA ASN A 6 18.55 -1.92 4.00
C ASN A 6 17.64 -0.99 3.21
N LYS A 7 17.77 0.32 3.46
CA LYS A 7 16.97 1.38 2.85
C LYS A 7 17.13 1.42 1.33
N ASP A 8 18.33 1.26 0.82
CA ASP A 8 18.60 1.36 -0.62
C ASP A 8 17.90 0.22 -1.39
N GLU A 9 17.94 -1.01 -0.85
CA GLU A 9 17.17 -2.13 -1.40
C GLU A 9 15.67 -1.85 -1.34
N LEU A 10 15.17 -1.28 -0.24
CA LEU A 10 13.74 -0.95 -0.06
C LEU A 10 13.30 0.12 -1.06
N ILE A 11 14.00 1.24 -1.16
CA ILE A 11 13.72 2.33 -2.10
C ILE A 11 13.73 1.82 -3.55
N LYS A 12 14.75 1.03 -3.91
CA LYS A 12 14.84 0.41 -5.24
C LYS A 12 13.65 -0.52 -5.52
N ALA A 13 13.27 -1.34 -4.55
CA ALA A 13 12.14 -2.26 -4.69
C ALA A 13 10.81 -1.50 -4.78
N MET A 14 10.59 -0.46 -3.97
CA MET A 14 9.39 0.38 -4.03
C MET A 14 9.20 0.97 -5.44
N ASN A 15 10.24 1.60 -5.99
CA ASN A 15 10.21 2.17 -7.33
C ASN A 15 10.01 1.11 -8.42
N ALA A 16 10.73 -0.01 -8.33
CA ALA A 16 10.65 -1.05 -9.35
C ALA A 16 9.26 -1.68 -9.42
N GLU A 17 8.67 -2.03 -8.27
CA GLU A 17 7.35 -2.67 -8.25
C GLU A 17 6.22 -1.68 -8.58
N PHE A 18 6.33 -0.42 -8.13
CA PHE A 18 5.37 0.62 -8.52
C PHE A 18 5.42 0.92 -10.02
N SER A 19 6.62 1.04 -10.60
CA SER A 19 6.80 1.25 -12.05
C SER A 19 6.21 0.09 -12.88
N LYS A 20 6.38 -1.17 -12.41
CA LYS A 20 5.74 -2.33 -13.06
C LYS A 20 4.21 -2.26 -13.00
N LEU A 21 3.65 -1.84 -11.87
CA LEU A 21 2.22 -1.65 -11.72
C LEU A 21 1.71 -0.58 -12.68
N CYS A 22 2.34 0.60 -12.69
CA CYS A 22 1.99 1.70 -13.59
C CYS A 22 2.03 1.27 -15.05
N ARG A 23 3.09 0.58 -15.48
CA ARG A 23 3.20 0.07 -16.85
C ARG A 23 2.04 -0.83 -17.24
N ILE A 24 1.63 -1.76 -16.39
CA ILE A 24 0.47 -2.63 -16.66
C ILE A 24 -0.80 -1.80 -16.85
N LEU A 25 -1.00 -0.78 -15.99
CA LEU A 25 -2.17 0.10 -16.06
C LEU A 25 -2.17 0.99 -17.31
N ASP A 26 -0.99 1.48 -17.72
CA ASP A 26 -0.84 2.34 -18.88
C ASP A 26 -0.96 1.57 -20.21
N GLU A 27 -0.43 0.33 -20.27
CA GLU A 27 -0.45 -0.53 -21.46
C GLU A 27 -1.77 -1.29 -21.65
N THR A 28 -2.67 -1.27 -20.64
CA THR A 28 -3.94 -2.00 -20.68
C THR A 28 -5.08 -1.09 -21.17
N PRO A 29 -5.89 -1.50 -22.15
CA PRO A 29 -7.08 -0.77 -22.57
C PRO A 29 -8.00 -0.44 -21.38
N ARG A 30 -8.54 0.78 -21.35
CA ARG A 30 -9.38 1.28 -20.25
C ARG A 30 -10.62 0.43 -20.02
N GLU A 31 -11.23 -0.07 -21.08
CA GLU A 31 -12.41 -0.94 -21.02
C GLU A 31 -12.14 -2.22 -20.20
N LEU A 32 -10.93 -2.79 -20.33
CA LEU A 32 -10.53 -3.98 -19.57
C LEU A 32 -10.22 -3.65 -18.11
N LEU A 33 -9.66 -2.46 -17.82
CA LEU A 33 -9.35 -2.02 -16.44
C LEU A 33 -10.62 -1.64 -15.67
N GLN A 34 -11.61 -1.05 -16.35
CA GLN A 34 -12.86 -0.61 -15.74
C GLN A 34 -13.94 -1.70 -15.76
N GLY A 35 -13.76 -2.70 -16.60
CA GLY A 35 -14.65 -3.85 -16.70
C GLY A 35 -14.62 -4.72 -15.42
N ASP A 36 -15.69 -5.50 -15.23
CA ASP A 36 -15.79 -6.43 -14.10
C ASP A 36 -14.81 -7.61 -14.32
N PHE A 37 -14.05 -7.95 -13.29
CA PHE A 37 -13.12 -9.09 -13.24
C PHE A 37 -13.84 -10.45 -13.13
N LYS A 38 -14.95 -10.63 -13.82
CA LYS A 38 -15.79 -11.83 -13.78
C LYS A 38 -14.99 -13.09 -14.08
N GLY A 39 -15.06 -14.06 -13.15
CA GLY A 39 -14.40 -15.36 -13.30
C GLY A 39 -12.87 -15.34 -13.13
N ALA A 40 -12.25 -14.17 -13.04
CA ALA A 40 -10.81 -14.04 -12.89
C ALA A 40 -10.32 -14.10 -11.43
N LEU A 41 -11.20 -13.75 -10.52
CA LEU A 41 -10.97 -13.76 -9.08
C LEU A 41 -12.00 -14.66 -8.41
N PRO A 42 -11.73 -15.17 -7.18
CA PRO A 42 -12.74 -15.93 -6.42
C PRO A 42 -14.08 -15.20 -6.37
N ASN A 43 -15.18 -15.92 -6.48
CA ASN A 43 -16.55 -15.34 -6.54
C ASN A 43 -16.89 -14.40 -5.39
N ASN A 44 -16.24 -14.55 -4.25
CA ASN A 44 -16.38 -13.70 -3.05
C ASN A 44 -15.30 -12.61 -2.97
N SER A 45 -14.52 -12.38 -4.02
CA SER A 45 -13.54 -11.30 -4.03
C SER A 45 -14.22 -9.95 -3.86
N ARG A 46 -13.66 -9.12 -2.98
CA ARG A 46 -14.08 -7.73 -2.79
C ARG A 46 -13.84 -6.90 -4.05
N ASP A 47 -12.64 -7.06 -4.64
CA ASP A 47 -12.20 -6.23 -5.76
C ASP A 47 -12.87 -6.71 -7.06
N LYS A 48 -13.64 -5.83 -7.70
CA LYS A 48 -14.41 -6.14 -8.92
C LYS A 48 -13.76 -5.64 -10.19
N ASN A 49 -12.87 -4.66 -10.10
CA ASN A 49 -12.17 -4.05 -11.22
C ASN A 49 -10.84 -3.44 -10.76
N ALA A 50 -10.08 -2.84 -11.69
CA ALA A 50 -8.78 -2.24 -11.36
C ALA A 50 -8.90 -1.08 -10.36
N ARG A 51 -9.98 -0.25 -10.44
CA ARG A 51 -10.21 0.82 -9.47
C ARG A 51 -10.20 0.29 -8.03
N ASP A 52 -10.88 -0.82 -7.75
CA ASP A 52 -10.97 -1.38 -6.40
C ASP A 52 -9.60 -1.81 -5.88
N VAL A 53 -8.77 -2.41 -6.75
CA VAL A 53 -7.38 -2.75 -6.42
C VAL A 53 -6.55 -1.51 -6.10
N LEU A 54 -6.68 -0.44 -6.90
CA LEU A 54 -5.94 0.81 -6.69
C LEU A 54 -6.34 1.52 -5.39
N ILE A 55 -7.64 1.55 -5.08
CA ILE A 55 -8.16 2.11 -3.83
C ILE A 55 -7.64 1.33 -2.62
N HIS A 56 -7.58 0.01 -2.69
CA HIS A 56 -7.00 -0.79 -1.62
C HIS A 56 -5.55 -0.39 -1.35
N LEU A 57 -4.73 -0.27 -2.39
CA LEU A 57 -3.34 0.18 -2.28
C LEU A 57 -3.25 1.58 -1.68
N TYR A 58 -4.04 2.52 -2.19
CA TYR A 58 -4.09 3.91 -1.73
C TYR A 58 -4.41 4.02 -0.23
N GLU A 59 -5.48 3.38 0.23
CA GLU A 59 -5.92 3.45 1.63
C GLU A 59 -4.87 2.82 2.57
N TRP A 60 -4.24 1.71 2.19
CA TRP A 60 -3.17 1.11 2.97
C TRP A 60 -1.90 1.98 3.04
N GLN A 61 -1.59 2.71 1.99
CA GLN A 61 -0.50 3.70 2.00
C GLN A 61 -0.86 4.93 2.82
N LEU A 62 -2.11 5.37 2.80
CA LEU A 62 -2.58 6.46 3.64
C LEU A 62 -2.48 6.08 5.12
N MET A 63 -2.90 4.86 5.49
CA MET A 63 -2.72 4.36 6.86
C MET A 63 -1.25 4.28 7.25
N LEU A 64 -0.36 3.82 6.36
CA LEU A 64 1.08 3.80 6.60
C LEU A 64 1.65 5.22 6.80
N HIS A 65 1.30 6.15 5.93
CA HIS A 65 1.73 7.54 6.05
C HIS A 65 1.29 8.15 7.39
N ASN A 66 0.02 7.98 7.75
CA ASN A 66 -0.53 8.45 9.01
C ASN A 66 0.15 7.77 10.22
N PHE A 67 0.37 6.46 10.14
CA PHE A 67 1.06 5.72 11.19
C PHE A 67 2.47 6.28 11.45
N ILE A 68 3.23 6.61 10.42
CA ILE A 68 4.56 7.20 10.57
C ILE A 68 4.45 8.63 11.12
N THR A 69 3.63 9.47 10.51
CA THR A 69 3.57 10.90 10.83
C THR A 69 2.87 11.19 12.16
N HIS A 70 1.94 10.33 12.59
CA HIS A 70 1.32 10.46 13.92
C HIS A 70 2.25 10.00 15.04
N ASN A 71 3.14 9.05 14.80
CA ASN A 71 4.05 8.51 15.81
C ASN A 71 5.44 9.17 15.80
N LEU A 72 5.84 9.81 14.71
CA LEU A 72 7.14 10.43 14.56
C LEU A 72 7.02 11.92 14.20
N GLU A 73 7.88 12.72 14.79
CA GLU A 73 8.12 14.11 14.40
C GLU A 73 9.48 14.19 13.68
N PHE A 74 9.50 14.83 12.50
CA PHE A 74 10.74 15.11 11.78
C PHE A 74 11.21 16.52 12.10
N LYS A 75 12.33 16.64 12.83
CA LYS A 75 12.89 17.90 13.24
C LYS A 75 14.42 17.88 13.18
N ASN A 76 15.02 18.95 12.66
CA ASN A 76 16.48 19.06 12.53
C ASN A 76 17.14 17.85 11.83
N GLY A 77 16.50 17.34 10.75
CA GLY A 77 17.02 16.23 9.96
C GLY A 77 16.88 14.83 10.61
N LYS A 78 16.16 14.70 11.73
CA LYS A 78 16.00 13.44 12.47
C LYS A 78 14.54 13.19 12.82
N PHE A 79 14.19 11.91 12.91
CA PHE A 79 12.90 11.48 13.45
C PHE A 79 12.99 11.25 14.96
N SER A 80 11.99 11.74 15.68
CA SER A 80 11.83 11.51 17.13
C SER A 80 10.44 10.97 17.40
N PRO A 81 10.30 9.96 18.30
CA PRO A 81 9.00 9.46 18.70
C PRO A 81 8.18 10.54 19.41
N LYS A 82 6.89 10.62 19.09
CA LYS A 82 5.93 11.43 19.84
C LYS A 82 5.50 10.72 21.13
N ALA A 83 4.96 11.49 22.07
CA ALA A 83 4.52 10.97 23.37
C ALA A 83 3.30 10.04 23.24
N GLU A 84 2.36 10.39 22.35
CA GLU A 84 1.16 9.60 22.10
C GLU A 84 1.41 8.60 20.97
N ILE A 85 1.02 7.34 21.18
CA ILE A 85 1.14 6.28 20.19
C ILE A 85 -0.19 6.08 19.48
N SER A 86 -0.16 6.23 18.15
CA SER A 86 -1.29 5.92 17.27
C SER A 86 -1.13 4.53 16.67
N PRO A 87 -2.18 3.68 16.67
CA PRO A 87 -2.13 2.37 16.03
C PRO A 87 -2.06 2.49 14.50
N PHE A 88 -1.60 1.41 13.84
CA PHE A 88 -1.57 1.36 12.37
C PHE A 88 -2.98 1.31 11.78
N LEU A 89 -3.83 0.45 12.33
CA LEU A 89 -5.23 0.33 11.91
C LEU A 89 -6.10 1.29 12.73
N PRO A 90 -7.02 2.02 12.11
CA PRO A 90 -7.92 2.92 12.82
C PRO A 90 -8.89 2.13 13.72
N ALA A 91 -9.27 2.71 14.87
CA ALA A 91 -10.30 2.12 15.71
C ALA A 91 -11.65 2.02 14.94
N PRO A 92 -12.45 0.99 15.15
CA PRO A 92 -12.28 -0.10 16.12
C PRO A 92 -11.47 -1.31 15.59
N TYR A 93 -10.80 -1.19 14.44
CA TYR A 93 -10.16 -2.30 13.75
C TYR A 93 -8.81 -2.72 14.35
N ASN A 94 -8.50 -4.00 14.16
CA ASN A 94 -7.23 -4.61 14.54
C ASN A 94 -6.86 -5.71 13.51
N TRP A 95 -5.73 -6.38 13.70
CA TRP A 95 -5.22 -7.40 12.78
C TRP A 95 -6.11 -8.66 12.64
N ARG A 96 -7.16 -8.82 13.44
CA ARG A 96 -8.17 -9.89 13.27
C ARG A 96 -9.37 -9.40 12.48
N THR A 97 -9.70 -8.11 12.58
CA THR A 97 -10.90 -7.49 12.00
C THR A 97 -10.61 -6.64 10.76
N TYR A 98 -9.35 -6.53 10.32
CA TYR A 98 -8.99 -5.74 9.12
C TYR A 98 -9.75 -6.16 7.83
N PRO A 99 -10.25 -7.40 7.64
CA PRO A 99 -11.07 -7.69 6.47
C PRO A 99 -12.37 -6.88 6.42
N GLN A 100 -12.95 -6.54 7.59
CA GLN A 100 -14.12 -5.66 7.68
C GLN A 100 -13.76 -4.22 7.30
N LEU A 101 -12.62 -3.70 7.81
CA LEU A 101 -12.09 -2.41 7.37
C LEU A 101 -11.93 -2.36 5.85
N ASN A 102 -11.33 -3.39 5.26
CA ASN A 102 -11.17 -3.44 3.80
C ASN A 102 -12.51 -3.38 3.05
N LEU A 103 -13.56 -3.99 3.58
CA LEU A 103 -14.90 -3.91 2.99
C LEU A 103 -15.48 -2.50 3.09
N GLU A 104 -15.33 -1.82 4.22
CA GLU A 104 -15.79 -0.43 4.40
C GLU A 104 -15.04 0.54 3.51
N LEU A 105 -13.70 0.39 3.39
CA LEU A 105 -12.90 1.18 2.47
C LEU A 105 -13.35 0.97 1.02
N TRP A 106 -13.63 -0.27 0.63
CA TRP A 106 -14.19 -0.58 -0.68
C TRP A 106 -15.55 0.10 -0.90
N GLN A 107 -16.46 0.02 0.07
CA GLN A 107 -17.78 0.67 0.00
C GLN A 107 -17.67 2.19 -0.09
N LYS A 108 -16.79 2.80 0.70
CA LYS A 108 -16.52 4.25 0.69
C LYS A 108 -16.17 4.78 -0.71
N HIS A 109 -15.50 3.98 -1.52
CA HIS A 109 -14.97 4.41 -2.82
C HIS A 109 -15.75 3.92 -4.04
N GLN A 110 -16.99 3.44 -3.87
CA GLN A 110 -17.77 2.93 -5.02
C GLN A 110 -18.07 3.98 -6.09
N ASN A 111 -18.09 5.26 -5.73
CA ASN A 111 -18.29 6.38 -6.65
C ASN A 111 -16.98 7.03 -7.13
N THR A 112 -15.81 6.50 -6.74
CA THR A 112 -14.50 7.01 -7.18
C THR A 112 -14.23 6.51 -8.60
N SER A 113 -13.83 7.41 -9.52
CA SER A 113 -13.44 7.01 -10.87
C SER A 113 -12.09 6.27 -10.86
N PHE A 114 -11.80 5.50 -11.91
CA PHE A 114 -10.51 4.84 -12.09
C PHE A 114 -9.36 5.87 -12.11
N GLU A 115 -9.54 6.97 -12.83
CA GLU A 115 -8.55 8.05 -12.95
C GLU A 115 -8.26 8.70 -11.58
N SER A 116 -9.31 8.96 -10.80
CA SER A 116 -9.16 9.50 -9.44
C SER A 116 -8.43 8.50 -8.52
N ALA A 117 -8.79 7.22 -8.58
CA ALA A 117 -8.12 6.18 -7.80
C ALA A 117 -6.63 6.05 -8.17
N PHE A 118 -6.31 6.09 -9.47
CA PHE A 118 -4.92 6.00 -9.94
C PHE A 118 -4.11 7.24 -9.54
N ASN A 119 -4.69 8.44 -9.64
CA ASN A 119 -4.04 9.66 -9.21
C ASN A 119 -3.79 9.68 -7.69
N SER A 120 -4.78 9.26 -6.89
CA SER A 120 -4.64 9.13 -5.44
C SER A 120 -3.52 8.14 -5.06
N LEU A 121 -3.44 7.00 -5.75
CA LEU A 121 -2.37 6.03 -5.54
C LEU A 121 -0.99 6.60 -5.89
N LYS A 122 -0.85 7.35 -7.01
CA LYS A 122 0.43 8.00 -7.37
C LYS A 122 0.87 9.00 -6.31
N GLN A 123 -0.05 9.82 -5.82
CA GLN A 123 0.23 10.81 -4.77
C GLN A 123 0.62 10.14 -3.44
N SER A 124 -0.10 9.10 -3.04
CA SER A 124 0.22 8.38 -1.80
C SER A 124 1.55 7.63 -1.90
N HIS A 125 1.86 7.03 -3.07
CA HIS A 125 3.17 6.43 -3.32
C HIS A 125 4.30 7.44 -3.13
N GLU A 126 4.21 8.61 -3.77
CA GLU A 126 5.21 9.68 -3.67
C GLU A 126 5.38 10.16 -2.22
N SER A 127 4.27 10.33 -1.50
CA SER A 127 4.29 10.75 -0.10
C SER A 127 5.00 9.72 0.79
N VAL A 128 4.66 8.44 0.66
CA VAL A 128 5.30 7.35 1.43
C VAL A 128 6.75 7.16 1.00
N PHE A 129 7.05 7.26 -0.29
CA PHE A 129 8.40 7.15 -0.82
C PHE A 129 9.32 8.24 -0.25
N THR A 130 8.90 9.51 -0.34
CA THR A 130 9.63 10.67 0.22
C THR A 130 9.84 10.54 1.72
N LEU A 131 8.82 10.06 2.44
CA LEU A 131 8.91 9.83 3.88
C LEU A 131 9.92 8.72 4.21
N THR A 132 9.90 7.62 3.44
CA THR A 132 10.83 6.49 3.60
C THR A 132 12.28 6.90 3.31
N GLN A 133 12.51 7.77 2.32
CA GLN A 133 13.85 8.29 2.01
C GLN A 133 14.48 9.09 3.18
N LYS A 134 13.67 9.76 3.99
CA LYS A 134 14.13 10.52 5.15
C LYS A 134 14.54 9.66 6.33
N LEU A 135 14.04 8.41 6.40
CA LEU A 135 14.38 7.47 7.46
C LEU A 135 15.77 6.86 7.22
N SER A 136 16.50 6.61 8.30
CA SER A 136 17.79 5.88 8.27
C SER A 136 17.56 4.36 8.25
N ASP A 137 18.62 3.60 7.94
CA ASP A 137 18.58 2.13 8.03
C ASP A 137 18.15 1.64 9.41
N ASN A 138 18.72 2.20 10.47
CA ASN A 138 18.40 1.82 11.85
C ASN A 138 16.95 2.13 12.20
N GLU A 139 16.40 3.27 11.74
CA GLU A 139 14.99 3.61 11.95
C GLU A 139 14.04 2.66 11.20
N LEU A 140 14.45 2.16 10.04
CA LEU A 140 13.67 1.22 9.26
C LEU A 140 13.80 -0.22 9.74
N PHE A 141 15.01 -0.70 10.00
CA PHE A 141 15.27 -2.14 10.11
C PHE A 141 15.63 -2.63 11.52
N ASP A 142 16.00 -1.74 12.46
CA ASP A 142 16.22 -2.17 13.84
C ASP A 142 14.90 -2.54 14.51
N LYS A 143 14.84 -3.77 14.99
CA LYS A 143 13.68 -4.24 15.76
C LYS A 143 13.56 -3.46 17.07
N LYS A 144 12.33 -3.15 17.46
CA LYS A 144 12.04 -2.41 18.70
C LYS A 144 12.65 -1.00 18.76
N ARG A 145 13.12 -0.47 17.62
CA ARG A 145 13.63 0.91 17.55
C ARG A 145 12.56 1.91 18.00
N PHE A 146 11.33 1.66 17.61
CA PHE A 146 10.16 2.45 17.99
C PHE A 146 9.14 1.58 18.72
N ALA A 147 8.67 2.03 19.89
CA ALA A 147 7.70 1.28 20.70
C ALA A 147 6.39 0.96 19.93
N PHE A 148 5.96 1.87 19.08
CA PHE A 148 4.72 1.71 18.27
C PHE A 148 4.80 0.60 17.21
N THR A 149 5.99 0.12 16.85
CA THR A 149 6.14 -1.02 15.92
C THR A 149 6.03 -2.38 16.59
N GLY A 150 5.87 -2.43 17.92
CA GLY A 150 5.77 -3.65 18.70
C GLY A 150 7.03 -4.51 18.60
N THR A 151 6.88 -5.78 18.22
CA THR A 151 7.99 -6.75 18.12
C THR A 151 8.71 -6.73 16.77
N THR A 152 8.21 -5.97 15.79
CA THR A 152 8.78 -5.87 14.44
C THR A 152 9.58 -4.57 14.26
N ASN A 153 9.78 -4.13 13.03
CA ASN A 153 10.43 -2.88 12.68
C ASN A 153 9.56 -2.07 11.71
N LEU A 154 9.86 -0.79 11.56
CA LEU A 154 9.09 0.11 10.69
C LEU A 154 9.17 -0.30 9.22
N GLY A 155 10.33 -0.76 8.76
CA GLY A 155 10.53 -1.25 7.39
C GLY A 155 9.57 -2.39 7.02
N SER A 156 9.17 -3.23 7.97
CA SER A 156 8.16 -4.28 7.73
C SER A 156 6.79 -3.71 7.35
N TYR A 157 6.37 -2.61 7.99
CA TYR A 157 5.14 -1.91 7.63
C TYR A 157 5.25 -1.26 6.25
N VAL A 158 6.39 -0.61 5.94
CA VAL A 158 6.65 -0.02 4.63
C VAL A 158 6.62 -1.09 3.54
N ILE A 159 7.37 -2.19 3.70
CA ILE A 159 7.41 -3.31 2.74
C ILE A 159 6.01 -3.89 2.52
N SER A 160 5.26 -4.11 3.59
CA SER A 160 3.91 -4.66 3.52
C SER A 160 2.98 -3.77 2.71
N SER A 161 2.90 -2.48 3.06
CA SER A 161 1.95 -1.53 2.45
C SER A 161 2.39 -1.01 1.07
N THR A 162 3.60 -1.32 0.62
CA THR A 162 4.13 -0.90 -0.70
C THR A 162 4.54 -2.11 -1.54
N CYS A 163 5.77 -2.57 -1.43
CA CYS A 163 6.35 -3.61 -2.29
C CYS A 163 5.48 -4.87 -2.36
N SER A 164 5.05 -5.40 -1.20
CA SER A 164 4.24 -6.63 -1.14
C SER A 164 2.85 -6.41 -1.72
N HIS A 165 2.23 -5.27 -1.43
CA HIS A 165 0.93 -4.90 -1.98
C HIS A 165 0.99 -4.64 -3.50
N TYR A 166 2.07 -4.03 -4.02
CA TYR A 166 2.23 -3.88 -5.47
C TYR A 166 2.37 -5.22 -6.18
N VAL A 167 3.18 -6.14 -5.64
CA VAL A 167 3.30 -7.50 -6.19
C VAL A 167 1.96 -8.22 -6.18
N TRP A 168 1.19 -8.09 -5.10
CA TRP A 168 -0.17 -8.63 -5.00
C TRP A 168 -1.10 -8.02 -6.06
N ALA A 169 -1.14 -6.69 -6.19
CA ALA A 169 -1.96 -5.99 -7.16
C ALA A 169 -1.63 -6.37 -8.61
N ILE A 170 -0.33 -6.45 -8.94
CA ILE A 170 0.14 -6.90 -10.25
C ILE A 170 -0.38 -8.32 -10.56
N LYS A 171 -0.35 -9.21 -9.58
CA LYS A 171 -0.87 -10.57 -9.74
C LYS A 171 -2.38 -10.59 -9.98
N GLN A 172 -3.14 -9.79 -9.23
CA GLN A 172 -4.59 -9.65 -9.40
C GLN A 172 -4.93 -9.13 -10.80
N LEU A 173 -4.32 -8.02 -11.22
CA LEU A 173 -4.55 -7.43 -12.53
C LEU A 173 -4.20 -8.40 -13.68
N LYS A 174 -3.04 -9.07 -13.61
CA LYS A 174 -2.65 -10.05 -14.63
C LYS A 174 -3.60 -11.23 -14.71
N SER A 175 -4.10 -11.71 -13.57
CA SER A 175 -5.09 -12.79 -13.53
C SER A 175 -6.41 -12.36 -14.21
N ALA A 176 -6.90 -11.16 -13.89
CA ALA A 176 -8.09 -10.59 -14.47
C ALA A 176 -7.97 -10.40 -15.99
N LEU A 177 -6.86 -9.81 -16.44
CA LEU A 177 -6.58 -9.58 -17.87
C LEU A 177 -6.41 -10.88 -18.67
N LYS A 178 -5.90 -11.95 -18.05
CA LYS A 178 -5.84 -13.26 -18.70
C LYS A 178 -7.23 -13.86 -18.91
N ALA A 179 -8.10 -13.75 -17.92
CA ALA A 179 -9.46 -14.28 -17.98
C ALA A 179 -10.34 -13.51 -18.99
N SER A 180 -10.08 -12.20 -19.18
CA SER A 180 -10.82 -11.39 -20.16
C SER A 180 -10.49 -11.70 -21.63
N LYS A 181 -9.43 -12.48 -21.88
CA LYS A 181 -8.98 -12.90 -23.21
C LYS A 181 -9.40 -14.34 -23.56
N ALA A 182 -9.97 -15.06 -22.61
CA ALA A 182 -10.44 -16.42 -22.77
C ALA A 182 -11.96 -16.47 -23.01
#